data_c8187778a22d02c96d93b511fc50fb13
#
_entry.id   c8187778a22d02c96d93b511fc50fb13
#
_cell.length_a   1.000
_cell.length_b   1.000
_cell.length_c   1.000
_cell.angle_alpha   90.00
_cell.angle_beta   90.00
_cell.angle_gamma   90.00
#
_symmetry.space_group_name_H-M   'P 1'
#
loop_
_entity.id
_entity.type
_entity.pdbx_description
1 polymer ?
#
loop_
_entity_poly.entity_id
_entity_poly.type
_entity_poly.pdbx_seq_one_letter_code
_entity_poly.pdbx_strand_id
1 'polypeptide(L)'
;IIDAPGALSGNKAQPLIAECKAILIPVLPAFFDIHSTKRFLKSLEDIKRIRKGKVDIYLVANRVRSQLMQDHTPTDKLVSLFDDIGQQPLAWLSERSIYQALAERGLSIFDKSQKPYRDIQTQWQPIIEMLAHEPVGTNSPNQSGNQAAVTPSRITPQTTKTSKTTKTSNWYE
;
A
#
# COMPACT_ATOMS: atom_id res chain seq x y z
N ILE A 1 11.03 11.60 -5.12
CA ILE A 1 10.64 10.63 -4.07
C ILE A 1 11.00 11.23 -2.72
N ILE A 2 10.08 11.17 -1.75
CA ILE A 2 10.29 11.62 -0.37
C ILE A 2 10.32 10.37 0.50
N ASP A 3 11.43 10.11 1.19
CA ASP A 3 11.49 9.09 2.23
C ASP A 3 11.03 9.72 3.54
N ALA A 4 9.88 9.28 4.03
CA ALA A 4 9.24 9.86 5.19
C ALA A 4 9.64 9.10 6.47
N PRO A 5 9.92 9.81 7.59
CA PRO A 5 10.27 9.14 8.84
C PRO A 5 9.11 8.27 9.34
N GLY A 6 9.45 7.17 10.01
CA GLY A 6 8.47 6.30 10.64
C GLY A 6 7.62 7.03 11.69
N ALA A 7 6.42 6.52 11.96
CA ALA A 7 5.46 7.07 12.94
C ALA A 7 4.99 8.51 12.65
N LEU A 8 4.91 8.89 11.38
CA LEU A 8 4.26 10.13 10.96
C LEU A 8 2.77 10.10 11.38
N SER A 9 2.39 11.00 12.28
CA SER A 9 0.97 11.23 12.60
C SER A 9 0.35 12.19 11.56
N GLY A 10 -0.98 12.10 11.36
CA GLY A 10 -1.69 12.83 10.31
C GLY A 10 -1.30 14.30 10.15
N ASN A 11 -1.18 15.05 11.26
CA ASN A 11 -0.80 16.47 11.22
C ASN A 11 0.63 16.72 10.76
N LYS A 12 1.57 15.83 11.12
CA LYS A 12 2.98 15.92 10.68
C LYS A 12 3.16 15.42 9.24
N ALA A 13 2.27 14.58 8.75
CA ALA A 13 2.28 14.10 7.38
C ALA A 13 1.71 15.13 6.39
N GLN A 14 0.86 16.05 6.83
CA GLN A 14 0.18 17.02 5.95
C GLN A 14 1.11 17.81 5.03
N PRO A 15 2.24 18.39 5.48
CA PRO A 15 3.15 19.12 4.60
C PRO A 15 3.74 18.22 3.50
N LEU A 16 4.12 16.97 3.83
CA LEU A 16 4.65 16.02 2.87
C LEU A 16 3.58 15.58 1.87
N ILE A 17 2.37 15.32 2.35
CA ILE A 17 1.23 14.93 1.51
C ILE A 17 0.80 16.09 0.59
N ALA A 18 1.03 17.34 1.01
CA ALA A 18 0.75 18.49 0.15
C ALA A 18 1.59 18.48 -1.14
N GLU A 19 2.81 17.95 -1.08
CA GLU A 19 3.77 17.93 -2.18
C GLU A 19 3.74 16.63 -3.00
N CYS A 20 3.08 15.57 -2.50
CA CYS A 20 3.08 14.29 -3.21
C CYS A 20 1.82 14.07 -4.07
N LYS A 21 1.96 13.23 -5.10
CA LYS A 21 0.87 12.75 -5.97
C LYS A 21 0.39 11.38 -5.51
N ALA A 22 1.28 10.60 -4.88
CA ALA A 22 0.99 9.27 -4.37
C ALA A 22 1.71 8.99 -3.05
N ILE A 23 1.15 8.11 -2.25
CA ILE A 23 1.74 7.58 -1.02
C ILE A 23 1.89 6.07 -1.21
N LEU A 24 3.11 5.57 -1.04
CA LEU A 24 3.41 4.15 -1.03
C LEU A 24 3.64 3.70 0.41
N ILE A 25 2.85 2.75 0.90
CA ILE A 25 2.88 2.28 2.29
C ILE A 25 3.32 0.81 2.30
N PRO A 26 4.55 0.51 2.74
CA PRO A 26 4.97 -0.87 2.96
C PRO A 26 4.32 -1.43 4.24
N VAL A 27 3.72 -2.62 4.12
CA VAL A 27 3.04 -3.32 5.21
C VAL A 27 3.75 -4.63 5.48
N LEU A 28 4.20 -4.84 6.72
CA LEU A 28 4.81 -6.10 7.14
C LEU A 28 3.73 -7.09 7.63
N PRO A 29 3.97 -8.41 7.47
CA PRO A 29 3.06 -9.46 7.93
C PRO A 29 3.13 -9.68 9.45
N ALA A 30 3.15 -8.60 10.23
CA ALA A 30 3.22 -8.64 11.68
C ALA A 30 2.02 -7.92 12.30
N PHE A 31 1.53 -8.43 13.43
CA PHE A 31 0.33 -7.93 14.08
C PHE A 31 0.36 -6.41 14.34
N PHE A 32 1.45 -5.92 14.93
CA PHE A 32 1.56 -4.49 15.26
C PHE A 32 1.66 -3.59 14.02
N ASP A 33 2.33 -4.08 12.97
CA ASP A 33 2.45 -3.35 11.70
C ASP A 33 1.09 -3.22 11.01
N ILE A 34 0.32 -4.31 10.98
CA ILE A 34 -1.03 -4.34 10.43
C ILE A 34 -1.93 -3.33 11.18
N HIS A 35 -1.92 -3.36 12.52
CA HIS A 35 -2.72 -2.43 13.31
C HIS A 35 -2.26 -0.97 13.17
N SER A 36 -0.97 -0.74 13.05
CA SER A 36 -0.40 0.60 12.83
C SER A 36 -0.79 1.13 11.46
N THR A 37 -0.75 0.28 10.44
CA THR A 37 -1.19 0.62 9.08
C THR A 37 -2.67 0.99 9.06
N LYS A 38 -3.55 0.22 9.69
CA LYS A 38 -4.98 0.55 9.79
C LYS A 38 -5.21 1.92 10.44
N ARG A 39 -4.52 2.20 11.54
CA ARG A 39 -4.62 3.50 12.22
C ARG A 39 -4.09 4.64 11.36
N PHE A 40 -2.99 4.41 10.66
CA PHE A 40 -2.40 5.39 9.76
C PHE A 40 -3.35 5.71 8.61
N LEU A 41 -3.88 4.70 7.92
CA LEU A 41 -4.87 4.88 6.85
C LEU A 41 -6.08 5.67 7.31
N LYS A 42 -6.62 5.35 8.50
CA LYS A 42 -7.72 6.11 9.09
C LYS A 42 -7.35 7.59 9.32
N SER A 43 -6.12 7.88 9.76
CA SER A 43 -5.67 9.26 9.94
C SER A 43 -5.50 10.04 8.64
N LEU A 44 -5.31 9.34 7.52
CA LEU A 44 -5.22 9.94 6.19
C LEU A 44 -6.59 10.36 5.64
N GLU A 45 -7.67 9.71 6.06
CA GLU A 45 -9.04 10.02 5.60
C GLU A 45 -9.45 11.48 5.89
N ASP A 46 -8.91 12.08 6.95
CA ASP A 46 -9.18 13.46 7.31
C ASP A 46 -8.47 14.47 6.42
N ILE A 47 -7.50 14.05 5.64
CA ILE A 47 -6.69 14.94 4.80
C ILE A 47 -7.46 15.31 3.53
N LYS A 48 -7.75 16.60 3.37
CA LYS A 48 -8.57 17.14 2.27
C LYS A 48 -8.09 16.72 0.88
N ARG A 49 -6.77 16.62 0.64
CA ARG A 49 -6.23 16.24 -0.67
C ARG A 49 -6.53 14.78 -0.99
N ILE A 50 -6.47 13.89 0.01
CA ILE A 50 -6.79 12.47 -0.11
C ILE A 50 -8.29 12.30 -0.36
N ARG A 51 -9.14 12.94 0.45
CA ARG A 51 -10.61 12.92 0.26
C ARG A 51 -11.05 13.42 -1.12
N LYS A 52 -10.30 14.36 -1.69
CA LYS A 52 -10.56 14.89 -3.05
C LYS A 52 -9.95 14.04 -4.15
N GLY A 53 -9.33 12.90 -3.82
CA GLY A 53 -8.67 12.03 -4.78
C GLY A 53 -7.51 12.68 -5.54
N LYS A 54 -6.82 13.63 -4.90
CA LYS A 54 -5.64 14.29 -5.49
C LYS A 54 -4.33 13.60 -5.11
N VAL A 55 -4.38 12.62 -4.23
CA VAL A 55 -3.24 11.81 -3.79
C VAL A 55 -3.71 10.37 -3.74
N ASP A 56 -3.06 9.52 -4.49
CA ASP A 56 -3.36 8.09 -4.52
C ASP A 56 -2.61 7.37 -3.38
N ILE A 57 -3.21 6.31 -2.83
CA ILE A 57 -2.59 5.50 -1.78
C ILE A 57 -2.39 4.09 -2.33
N TYR A 58 -1.16 3.60 -2.25
CA TYR A 58 -0.77 2.26 -2.65
C TYR A 58 -0.20 1.50 -1.45
N LEU A 59 -0.67 0.28 -1.25
CA LEU A 59 -0.14 -0.64 -0.24
C LEU A 59 0.83 -1.61 -0.91
N VAL A 60 1.90 -1.96 -0.20
CA VAL A 60 2.87 -2.97 -0.65
C VAL A 60 3.02 -4.01 0.46
N ALA A 61 2.73 -5.27 0.16
CA ALA A 61 3.04 -6.37 1.05
C ALA A 61 4.56 -6.56 1.09
N ASN A 62 5.21 -6.20 2.20
CA ASN A 62 6.66 -6.17 2.29
C ASN A 62 7.18 -7.24 3.26
N ARG A 63 8.38 -7.75 2.99
CA ARG A 63 9.07 -8.79 3.78
C ARG A 63 8.21 -10.04 3.99
N VAL A 64 7.54 -10.48 2.94
CA VAL A 64 6.74 -11.69 2.96
C VAL A 64 7.67 -12.89 2.82
N ARG A 65 7.65 -13.82 3.80
CA ARG A 65 8.49 -15.04 3.75
C ARG A 65 8.03 -15.94 2.62
N SER A 66 8.97 -16.43 1.80
CA SER A 66 8.64 -17.27 0.64
C SER A 66 7.95 -18.58 1.00
N GLN A 67 8.26 -19.17 2.15
CA GLN A 67 7.59 -20.35 2.68
C GLN A 67 6.11 -20.10 2.98
N LEU A 68 5.78 -18.87 3.37
CA LEU A 68 4.43 -18.44 3.70
C LEU A 68 3.60 -18.10 2.46
N MET A 69 4.23 -17.88 1.31
CA MET A 69 3.55 -17.81 0.00
C MET A 69 3.04 -19.18 -0.45
N GLN A 70 3.58 -20.29 0.11
CA GLN A 70 3.17 -21.66 -0.20
C GLN A 70 2.20 -22.25 0.85
N ASP A 71 2.29 -21.87 2.12
CA ASP A 71 1.56 -22.46 3.25
C ASP A 71 0.43 -21.60 3.84
N HIS A 72 -0.09 -20.64 3.14
CA HIS A 72 -1.30 -19.84 3.43
C HIS A 72 -1.44 -19.12 4.79
N THR A 73 -0.69 -19.40 5.85
CA THR A 73 -1.05 -18.98 7.20
C THR A 73 -0.66 -17.57 7.68
N PRO A 74 0.52 -16.97 7.42
CA PRO A 74 0.75 -15.54 7.74
C PRO A 74 0.41 -14.61 6.58
N THR A 75 0.34 -15.15 5.37
CA THR A 75 -0.24 -14.47 4.23
C THR A 75 -1.71 -14.15 4.51
N ASP A 76 -2.44 -15.02 5.21
CA ASP A 76 -3.86 -14.86 5.55
C ASP A 76 -4.11 -13.55 6.33
N LYS A 77 -3.22 -13.17 7.26
CA LYS A 77 -3.36 -11.90 8.00
C LYS A 77 -3.21 -10.67 7.12
N LEU A 78 -2.29 -10.71 6.15
CA LEU A 78 -2.15 -9.63 5.17
C LEU A 78 -3.31 -9.63 4.17
N VAL A 79 -3.72 -10.80 3.69
CA VAL A 79 -4.89 -10.93 2.82
C VAL A 79 -6.12 -10.38 3.53
N SER A 80 -6.37 -10.81 4.78
CA SER A 80 -7.48 -10.28 5.59
C SER A 80 -7.39 -8.76 5.78
N LEU A 81 -6.17 -8.20 5.97
CA LEU A 81 -6.00 -6.75 6.04
C LEU A 81 -6.42 -6.07 4.73
N PHE A 82 -5.95 -6.58 3.59
CA PHE A 82 -6.24 -5.99 2.29
C PHE A 82 -7.72 -6.11 1.93
N ASP A 83 -8.35 -7.22 2.30
CA ASP A 83 -9.80 -7.43 2.15
C ASP A 83 -10.60 -6.48 3.05
N ASP A 84 -10.20 -6.30 4.31
CA ASP A 84 -10.82 -5.35 5.26
C ASP A 84 -10.73 -3.90 4.77
N ILE A 85 -9.64 -3.55 4.09
CA ILE A 85 -9.41 -2.21 3.52
C ILE A 85 -10.13 -2.07 2.17
N GLY A 86 -10.48 -3.19 1.52
CA GLY A 86 -11.04 -3.21 0.17
C GLY A 86 -10.04 -2.82 -0.92
N GLN A 87 -8.74 -3.00 -0.65
CA GLN A 87 -7.68 -2.68 -1.60
C GLN A 87 -6.62 -3.78 -1.63
N GLN A 88 -6.35 -4.30 -2.83
CA GLN A 88 -5.25 -5.23 -3.03
C GLN A 88 -3.88 -4.51 -3.03
N PRO A 89 -2.81 -5.16 -2.57
CA PRO A 89 -1.48 -4.56 -2.60
C PRO A 89 -0.98 -4.41 -4.04
N LEU A 90 -0.27 -3.31 -4.28
CA LEU A 90 0.36 -3.02 -5.57
C LEU A 90 1.44 -4.08 -5.91
N ALA A 91 2.15 -4.55 -4.90
CA ALA A 91 3.21 -5.55 -5.05
C ALA A 91 3.36 -6.40 -3.79
N TRP A 92 3.89 -7.63 -3.98
CA TRP A 92 4.27 -8.57 -2.94
C TRP A 92 5.78 -8.74 -2.97
N LEU A 93 6.48 -8.19 -1.98
CA LEU A 93 7.94 -8.24 -1.89
C LEU A 93 8.38 -9.30 -0.88
N SER A 94 9.14 -10.29 -1.35
CA SER A 94 9.65 -11.37 -0.50
C SER A 94 10.76 -10.91 0.44
N GLU A 95 10.78 -11.48 1.65
CA GLU A 95 11.90 -11.31 2.57
C GLU A 95 13.11 -12.09 2.06
N ARG A 96 14.23 -11.39 1.83
CA ARG A 96 15.48 -11.97 1.33
C ARG A 96 16.69 -11.34 2.02
N SER A 97 17.59 -12.15 2.55
CA SER A 97 18.85 -11.68 3.16
C SER A 97 19.75 -10.95 2.15
N ILE A 98 19.54 -11.22 0.86
CA ILE A 98 20.31 -10.58 -0.21
C ILE A 98 20.16 -9.07 -0.24
N TYR A 99 19.02 -8.53 0.19
CA TYR A 99 18.82 -7.07 0.28
C TYR A 99 19.82 -6.44 1.24
N GLN A 100 20.00 -7.05 2.43
CA GLN A 100 20.96 -6.57 3.42
C GLN A 100 22.40 -6.73 2.91
N ALA A 101 22.76 -7.89 2.39
CA ALA A 101 24.10 -8.17 1.89
C ALA A 101 24.52 -7.24 0.73
N LEU A 102 23.59 -6.79 -0.09
CA LEU A 102 23.86 -5.81 -1.14
C LEU A 102 23.94 -4.40 -0.58
N ALA A 103 23.04 -4.03 0.34
CA ALA A 103 23.03 -2.70 0.96
C ALA A 103 24.34 -2.41 1.73
N GLU A 104 24.91 -3.39 2.44
CA GLU A 104 26.21 -3.30 3.12
C GLU A 104 27.36 -2.95 2.15
N ARG A 105 27.17 -3.24 0.86
CA ARG A 105 28.11 -2.95 -0.21
C ARG A 105 27.74 -1.71 -1.04
N GLY A 106 26.73 -0.97 -0.63
CA GLY A 106 26.19 0.17 -1.37
C GLY A 106 25.53 -0.20 -2.70
N LEU A 107 25.05 -1.45 -2.83
CA LEU A 107 24.42 -1.98 -4.04
C LEU A 107 22.95 -2.28 -3.81
N SER A 108 22.19 -2.30 -4.88
CA SER A 108 20.79 -2.76 -4.93
C SER A 108 20.66 -4.07 -5.70
N ILE A 109 19.48 -4.68 -5.67
CA ILE A 109 19.19 -5.84 -6.50
C ILE A 109 19.24 -5.51 -8.00
N PHE A 110 19.02 -4.24 -8.38
CA PHE A 110 19.03 -3.78 -9.78
C PHE A 110 20.43 -3.64 -10.36
N ASP A 111 21.48 -3.63 -9.51
CA ASP A 111 22.88 -3.68 -9.95
C ASP A 111 23.33 -5.10 -10.35
N LYS A 112 22.41 -6.07 -10.32
CA LYS A 112 22.69 -7.48 -10.62
C LYS A 112 21.83 -7.97 -11.78
N SER A 113 22.46 -8.73 -12.70
CA SER A 113 21.83 -9.26 -13.92
C SER A 113 21.54 -10.76 -13.90
N GLN A 114 22.03 -11.49 -12.87
CA GLN A 114 21.88 -12.93 -12.78
C GLN A 114 20.41 -13.31 -12.46
N LYS A 115 20.00 -14.49 -12.91
CA LYS A 115 18.62 -14.98 -12.79
C LYS A 115 18.01 -14.87 -11.39
N PRO A 116 18.67 -15.27 -10.28
CA PRO A 116 18.08 -15.15 -8.94
C PRO A 116 17.71 -13.71 -8.53
N TYR A 117 18.45 -12.73 -9.03
CA TYR A 117 18.13 -11.32 -8.79
C TYR A 117 16.98 -10.83 -9.67
N ARG A 118 16.90 -11.31 -10.92
CA ARG A 118 15.81 -10.96 -11.83
C ARG A 118 14.46 -11.42 -11.29
N ASP A 119 14.39 -12.61 -10.71
CA ASP A 119 13.16 -13.13 -10.10
C ASP A 119 12.70 -12.24 -8.92
N ILE A 120 13.64 -11.63 -8.19
CA ILE A 120 13.33 -10.64 -7.14
C ILE A 120 12.94 -9.29 -7.76
N GLN A 121 13.67 -8.83 -8.77
CA GLN A 121 13.39 -7.57 -9.48
C GLN A 121 11.97 -7.55 -10.07
N THR A 122 11.48 -8.68 -10.57
CA THR A 122 10.12 -8.82 -11.11
C THR A 122 9.04 -8.45 -10.08
N GLN A 123 9.28 -8.69 -8.78
CA GLN A 123 8.35 -8.33 -7.73
C GLN A 123 8.20 -6.80 -7.57
N TRP A 124 9.20 -6.04 -7.98
CA TRP A 124 9.21 -4.57 -7.95
C TRP A 124 8.59 -3.92 -9.17
N GLN A 125 8.38 -4.70 -10.24
CA GLN A 125 7.90 -4.19 -11.51
C GLN A 125 6.63 -3.31 -11.37
N PRO A 126 5.59 -3.72 -10.64
CA PRO A 126 4.39 -2.88 -10.48
C PRO A 126 4.68 -1.52 -9.83
N ILE A 127 5.65 -1.49 -8.88
CA ILE A 127 6.04 -0.23 -8.21
C ILE A 127 6.79 0.67 -9.20
N ILE A 128 7.70 0.10 -9.98
CA ILE A 128 8.48 0.85 -10.99
C ILE A 128 7.53 1.42 -12.04
N GLU A 129 6.59 0.63 -12.51
CA GLU A 129 5.58 1.07 -13.48
C GLU A 129 4.71 2.20 -12.91
N MET A 130 4.25 2.09 -11.67
CA MET A 130 3.49 3.13 -10.99
C MET A 130 4.29 4.43 -10.89
N LEU A 131 5.60 4.36 -10.59
CA LEU A 131 6.48 5.52 -10.51
C LEU A 131 6.79 6.12 -11.88
N ALA A 132 6.85 5.32 -12.93
CA ALA A 132 7.12 5.75 -14.30
C ALA A 132 5.89 6.41 -14.96
N HIS A 133 4.68 6.03 -14.55
CA HIS A 133 3.47 6.65 -15.10
C HIS A 133 3.25 7.99 -14.41
N GLU A 134 3.39 9.07 -15.17
CA GLU A 134 2.83 10.35 -14.75
C GLU A 134 1.31 10.17 -14.63
N PRO A 135 0.67 10.66 -13.54
CA PRO A 135 -0.79 10.63 -13.47
C PRO A 135 -1.31 11.46 -14.65
N VAL A 136 -1.95 10.76 -15.60
CA VAL A 136 -2.60 11.38 -16.74
C VAL A 136 -3.62 12.37 -16.18
N GLY A 137 -3.34 13.66 -16.34
CA GLY A 137 -4.32 14.72 -16.09
C GLY A 137 -5.57 14.38 -16.87
N THR A 138 -6.70 14.33 -16.21
CA THR A 138 -8.03 14.11 -16.78
C THR A 138 -8.32 15.19 -17.81
N ASN A 139 -7.96 14.95 -19.07
CA ASN A 139 -8.51 15.59 -20.25
C ASN A 139 -8.06 14.83 -21.51
N SER A 140 -8.88 13.86 -21.94
CA SER A 140 -9.06 13.58 -23.38
C SER A 140 -10.24 12.62 -23.58
N PRO A 141 -11.10 12.88 -24.57
CA PRO A 141 -12.25 12.04 -24.87
C PRO A 141 -11.87 10.89 -25.80
N ASN A 142 -12.47 9.72 -25.53
CA ASN A 142 -12.69 8.63 -26.47
C ASN A 142 -11.54 8.15 -27.36
N GLN A 143 -11.01 6.95 -27.04
CA GLN A 143 -10.81 5.95 -28.09
C GLN A 143 -10.98 4.53 -27.50
N SER A 144 -11.88 3.80 -28.13
CA SER A 144 -12.20 2.39 -27.91
C SER A 144 -11.02 1.49 -28.30
N GLY A 145 -10.64 0.57 -27.41
CA GLY A 145 -9.64 -0.46 -27.69
C GLY A 145 -9.51 -1.42 -26.53
N ASN A 146 -10.08 -2.61 -26.69
CA ASN A 146 -10.12 -3.74 -25.78
C ASN A 146 -8.71 -4.25 -25.44
N GLN A 147 -8.25 -4.06 -24.20
CA GLN A 147 -7.23 -4.91 -23.57
C GLN A 147 -7.48 -4.86 -22.07
N ALA A 148 -7.67 -6.05 -21.48
CA ALA A 148 -7.88 -6.22 -20.04
C ALA A 148 -6.58 -5.92 -19.27
N ALA A 149 -6.40 -4.66 -18.90
CA ALA A 149 -5.39 -4.23 -17.93
C ALA A 149 -6.00 -4.37 -16.54
N VAL A 150 -5.34 -5.12 -15.66
CA VAL A 150 -5.67 -5.18 -14.24
C VAL A 150 -5.42 -3.79 -13.66
N THR A 151 -6.50 -3.05 -13.46
CA THR A 151 -6.45 -1.71 -12.87
C THR A 151 -6.26 -1.83 -11.36
N PRO A 152 -5.23 -1.24 -10.74
CA PRO A 152 -5.12 -1.21 -9.28
C PRO A 152 -6.31 -0.44 -8.69
N SER A 153 -7.00 -1.08 -7.73
CA SER A 153 -8.18 -0.51 -7.10
C SER A 153 -7.82 0.74 -6.30
N ARG A 154 -8.49 1.83 -6.61
CA ARG A 154 -8.35 3.13 -5.94
C ARG A 154 -9.18 3.14 -4.65
N ILE A 155 -8.62 3.58 -3.51
CA ILE A 155 -9.40 3.82 -2.29
C ILE A 155 -10.32 5.02 -2.53
N THR A 156 -11.62 4.76 -2.62
CA THR A 156 -12.63 5.80 -2.52
C THR A 156 -13.20 5.75 -1.11
N PRO A 157 -13.21 6.83 -0.32
CA PRO A 157 -13.80 6.82 1.01
C PRO A 157 -15.28 6.46 0.92
N GLN A 158 -15.67 5.31 1.49
CA GLN A 158 -17.08 4.97 1.62
C GLN A 158 -17.67 5.80 2.77
N THR A 159 -18.60 6.68 2.44
CA THR A 159 -19.46 7.36 3.42
C THR A 159 -20.44 6.35 3.98
N THR A 160 -20.12 5.70 5.08
CA THR A 160 -21.07 4.91 5.85
C THR A 160 -22.05 5.86 6.54
N LYS A 161 -23.28 5.88 6.04
CA LYS A 161 -24.43 6.47 6.76
C LYS A 161 -24.69 5.61 8.00
N THR A 162 -24.26 6.09 9.15
CA THR A 162 -24.59 5.51 10.46
C THR A 162 -26.05 5.77 10.75
N SER A 163 -26.90 4.74 10.62
CA SER A 163 -28.23 4.75 11.22
C SER A 163 -28.07 4.57 12.73
N LYS A 164 -28.42 5.60 13.50
CA LYS A 164 -28.55 5.56 14.96
C LYS A 164 -29.70 4.61 15.32
N THR A 165 -29.39 3.48 15.91
CA THR A 165 -30.37 2.69 16.68
C THR A 165 -29.94 2.72 18.14
N THR A 166 -30.65 3.52 18.91
CA THR A 166 -30.60 3.58 20.36
C THR A 166 -31.12 2.24 20.92
N LYS A 167 -30.29 1.49 21.63
CA LYS A 167 -30.73 0.47 22.59
C LYS A 167 -30.01 0.69 23.90
N THR A 168 -30.75 1.31 24.83
CA THR A 168 -30.53 1.26 26.26
C THR A 168 -30.65 -0.21 26.73
N SER A 169 -29.63 -0.72 27.41
CA SER A 169 -29.79 -1.84 28.34
C SER A 169 -28.88 -1.60 29.54
N ASN A 170 -29.58 -1.37 30.70
CA ASN A 170 -29.04 -1.40 32.05
C ASN A 170 -28.41 -2.77 32.33
N TRP A 171 -27.21 -2.78 32.90
CA TRP A 171 -26.69 -3.88 33.68
C TRP A 171 -26.01 -3.31 34.92
N TYR A 172 -26.77 -3.23 35.99
CA TYR A 172 -26.33 -3.35 37.38
C TYR A 172 -27.26 -4.32 38.06
N GLU A 173 -26.77 -5.50 38.36
CA GLU A 173 -26.93 -6.32 39.57
C GLU A 173 -25.84 -7.36 39.62
#